data_2744c2c52230c54f37b6e80e79c33f23
#
_entry.id   2744c2c52230c54f37b6e80e79c33f23
#
_cell.length_a   1.000
_cell.length_b   1.000
_cell.length_c   1.000
_cell.angle_alpha   90.00
_cell.angle_beta   90.00
_cell.angle_gamma   90.00
#
_symmetry.space_group_name_H-M   'P 1'
#
loop_
_entity.id
_entity.type
_entity.pdbx_description
1 polymer ?
#
loop_
_entity_poly.entity_id
_entity_poly.type
_entity_poly.pdbx_seq_one_letter_code
_entity_poly.pdbx_strand_id
1 'polypeptide(L)'
;MMRLIIIQSIFLLTGSLFNTSSGYTQEKWTLEDCIEYALEKNIAIKRQEISARQATNDYKQSKMERLPAVSGRASHSFRSGRTFSYDILEYVNQEYQYGQITLQGDLTVFSGFEAQHSIKKNEYDMKAQLSGIEEAKYDVTMNIVTYYLNVLSNIEQQQIKEEQLEVTLEQIEQTKQEVEVGNKSKGDLLEIKAQASRERLELTRAKNNLKLAYLDLRQLMNLDTTESFRIKSPEDFTSLSENAVKTTNTIYSESVNEFPSIGHAKYQMKSAEKNLKIVQSKRLPHLSLGAQYGTYYDELRKDQFNLAYDRQISENMSLVASLQLSIPIFNKRRIHNQISNAKLDVLDSKYWLEQQKQDLYKDIEKARNEVISAYEEYQSNLESLESMEEAFNYSQEKYNAGLVDIVEYRIAKNNYNSAKSDAVSSRYFYLFKMKILEFYMGKEMEI
;
A
#
# COMPACT_ATOMS: atom_id res chain seq x y z
N MET A 1 -49.08 41.01 -2.87
CA MET A 1 -48.94 42.44 -2.43
C MET A 1 -47.46 42.63 -2.12
N MET A 2 -46.97 43.40 -2.87
CA MET A 2 -46.26 44.74 -2.87
C MET A 2 -44.74 44.53 -2.77
N ARG A 3 -44.07 44.73 -3.88
CA ARG A 3 -43.29 45.90 -4.41
C ARG A 3 -41.97 46.13 -3.66
N LEU A 4 -40.88 45.85 -4.34
CA LEU A 4 -40.02 46.75 -5.16
C LEU A 4 -39.42 47.91 -4.35
N ILE A 5 -38.06 48.01 -4.34
CA ILE A 5 -37.34 49.21 -4.84
C ILE A 5 -35.85 48.85 -5.02
N ILE A 6 -35.35 49.20 -6.20
CA ILE A 6 -34.02 49.20 -6.77
C ILE A 6 -33.28 50.43 -6.22
N ILE A 7 -31.97 50.34 -5.89
CA ILE A 7 -31.02 51.46 -6.06
C ILE A 7 -29.71 50.92 -6.61
N GLN A 8 -29.43 51.32 -7.86
CA GLN A 8 -28.13 51.28 -8.51
C GLN A 8 -27.19 52.30 -7.85
N SER A 9 -25.95 51.90 -7.63
CA SER A 9 -24.83 52.84 -7.56
C SER A 9 -23.63 52.22 -8.27
N ILE A 10 -23.39 52.74 -9.47
CA ILE A 10 -22.20 52.54 -10.27
C ILE A 10 -21.05 53.26 -9.56
N PHE A 11 -19.98 52.54 -9.22
CA PHE A 11 -18.68 53.12 -8.94
C PHE A 11 -17.66 52.47 -9.86
N LEU A 12 -17.32 53.20 -10.92
CA LEU A 12 -16.16 52.96 -11.76
C LEU A 12 -14.90 53.25 -10.92
N LEU A 13 -14.13 52.24 -10.62
CA LEU A 13 -12.73 52.38 -10.22
C LEU A 13 -11.89 51.50 -11.16
N THR A 14 -11.21 52.15 -12.06
CA THR A 14 -10.11 51.66 -12.86
C THR A 14 -8.97 51.22 -11.92
N GLY A 15 -8.90 49.96 -11.55
CA GLY A 15 -7.78 49.36 -10.86
C GLY A 15 -6.91 48.62 -11.87
N SER A 16 -5.75 49.17 -12.14
CA SER A 16 -4.66 48.58 -12.92
C SER A 16 -4.42 47.14 -12.50
N LEU A 17 -4.64 46.20 -13.45
CA LEU A 17 -4.18 44.83 -13.40
C LEU A 17 -2.64 44.82 -13.37
N PHE A 18 -2.05 44.92 -12.21
CA PHE A 18 -0.72 44.38 -11.98
C PHE A 18 -0.83 42.87 -12.04
N ASN A 19 -0.62 42.33 -13.23
CA ASN A 19 -0.27 40.95 -13.41
C ASN A 19 1.11 40.73 -12.77
N THR A 20 1.16 40.53 -11.48
CA THR A 20 2.30 39.92 -10.83
C THR A 20 2.29 38.47 -11.31
N SER A 21 3.01 38.21 -12.38
CA SER A 21 3.53 36.86 -12.66
C SER A 21 4.40 36.52 -11.45
N SER A 22 3.77 35.94 -10.43
CA SER A 22 4.47 35.17 -9.43
C SER A 22 5.17 34.08 -10.21
N GLY A 23 6.44 34.25 -10.51
CA GLY A 23 7.29 33.14 -10.89
C GLY A 23 7.18 32.16 -9.77
N TYR A 24 6.42 31.10 -9.97
CA TYR A 24 6.46 29.93 -9.13
C TYR A 24 7.90 29.42 -9.21
N THR A 25 8.75 29.84 -8.27
CA THR A 25 9.95 29.08 -7.94
C THR A 25 9.43 27.70 -7.58
N GLN A 26 9.65 26.76 -8.48
CA GLN A 26 9.29 25.38 -8.27
C GLN A 26 10.00 24.91 -7.01
N GLU A 27 9.26 24.83 -5.90
CA GLU A 27 9.80 24.34 -4.64
C GLU A 27 10.29 22.91 -4.90
N LYS A 28 11.58 22.67 -4.68
CA LYS A 28 12.16 21.33 -4.80
C LYS A 28 11.68 20.52 -3.60
N TRP A 29 11.20 19.33 -3.85
CA TRP A 29 10.66 18.44 -2.83
C TRP A 29 11.79 17.76 -2.06
N THR A 30 11.70 17.81 -0.74
CA THR A 30 12.55 17.02 0.17
C THR A 30 12.09 15.57 0.18
N LEU A 31 12.85 14.69 0.84
CA LEU A 31 12.42 13.32 1.07
C LEU A 31 11.15 13.27 1.92
N GLU A 32 11.10 14.11 2.96
CA GLU A 32 9.99 14.22 3.89
C GLU A 32 8.70 14.63 3.16
N ASP A 33 8.77 15.65 2.27
CA ASP A 33 7.63 16.07 1.44
C ASP A 33 7.11 14.92 0.56
N CYS A 34 8.03 14.13 -0.02
CA CYS A 34 7.68 12.98 -0.84
C CYS A 34 7.00 11.87 -0.02
N ILE A 35 7.51 11.61 1.20
CA ILE A 35 6.92 10.63 2.12
C ILE A 35 5.53 11.08 2.55
N GLU A 36 5.39 12.31 3.04
CA GLU A 36 4.11 12.84 3.52
C GLU A 36 3.04 12.79 2.41
N TYR A 37 3.38 13.25 1.22
CA TYR A 37 2.47 13.20 0.07
C TYR A 37 2.08 11.77 -0.30
N ALA A 38 3.05 10.84 -0.32
CA ALA A 38 2.79 9.45 -0.63
C ALA A 38 1.89 8.79 0.43
N LEU A 39 2.12 9.05 1.72
CA LEU A 39 1.28 8.53 2.80
C LEU A 39 -0.18 8.98 2.67
N GLU A 40 -0.43 10.19 2.16
CA GLU A 40 -1.79 10.71 1.93
C GLU A 40 -2.42 10.17 0.65
N LYS A 41 -1.66 10.05 -0.44
CA LYS A 41 -2.21 9.81 -1.79
C LYS A 41 -2.06 8.38 -2.30
N ASN A 42 -1.14 7.59 -1.74
CA ASN A 42 -0.82 6.27 -2.28
C ASN A 42 -2.03 5.32 -2.27
N ILE A 43 -2.27 4.68 -3.42
CA ILE A 43 -3.43 3.81 -3.64
C ILE A 43 -3.35 2.54 -2.78
N ALA A 44 -2.16 1.99 -2.52
CA ALA A 44 -2.00 0.78 -1.71
C ALA A 44 -2.45 1.04 -0.25
N ILE A 45 -2.08 2.18 0.33
CA ILE A 45 -2.52 2.60 1.66
C ILE A 45 -4.05 2.79 1.68
N LYS A 46 -4.62 3.50 0.70
CA LYS A 46 -6.07 3.70 0.61
C LYS A 46 -6.85 2.38 0.49
N ARG A 47 -6.32 1.42 -0.25
CA ARG A 47 -6.93 0.08 -0.33
C ARG A 47 -6.91 -0.64 1.02
N GLN A 48 -5.81 -0.54 1.75
CA GLN A 48 -5.71 -1.13 3.09
C GLN A 48 -6.64 -0.43 4.10
N GLU A 49 -6.80 0.90 4.02
CA GLU A 49 -7.80 1.64 4.81
C GLU A 49 -9.23 1.17 4.52
N ILE A 50 -9.56 0.88 3.25
CA ILE A 50 -10.87 0.33 2.89
C ILE A 50 -11.06 -1.04 3.56
N SER A 51 -10.05 -1.92 3.53
CA SER A 51 -10.10 -3.22 4.20
C SER A 51 -10.30 -3.09 5.71
N ALA A 52 -9.62 -2.14 6.35
CA ALA A 52 -9.79 -1.86 7.78
C ALA A 52 -11.18 -1.29 8.11
N ARG A 53 -11.76 -0.46 7.23
CA ARG A 53 -13.15 0.03 7.37
C ARG A 53 -14.17 -1.10 7.22
N GLN A 54 -13.95 -2.04 6.29
CA GLN A 54 -14.79 -3.24 6.15
C GLN A 54 -14.76 -4.07 7.44
N ALA A 55 -13.55 -4.40 7.95
CA ALA A 55 -13.42 -5.13 9.21
C ALA A 55 -14.04 -4.38 10.41
N THR A 56 -13.98 -3.04 10.40
CA THR A 56 -14.65 -2.20 11.41
C THR A 56 -16.19 -2.33 11.32
N ASN A 57 -16.73 -2.39 10.11
CA ASN A 57 -18.18 -2.60 9.92
C ASN A 57 -18.60 -4.00 10.38
N ASP A 58 -17.80 -5.04 10.07
CA ASP A 58 -18.05 -6.41 10.54
C ASP A 58 -18.03 -6.51 12.07
N TYR A 59 -17.08 -5.81 12.70
CA TYR A 59 -17.05 -5.70 14.18
C TYR A 59 -18.28 -4.99 14.73
N LYS A 60 -18.75 -3.89 14.11
CA LYS A 60 -19.99 -3.21 14.51
C LYS A 60 -21.19 -4.12 14.30
N GLN A 61 -21.27 -4.79 13.15
CA GLN A 61 -22.34 -5.74 12.82
C GLN A 61 -22.42 -6.87 13.85
N SER A 62 -21.31 -7.46 14.22
CA SER A 62 -21.28 -8.55 15.22
C SER A 62 -21.82 -8.17 16.59
N LYS A 63 -21.76 -6.88 16.94
CA LYS A 63 -22.42 -6.36 18.16
C LYS A 63 -23.93 -6.26 18.00
N MET A 64 -24.40 -5.87 16.81
CA MET A 64 -25.83 -5.70 16.50
C MET A 64 -26.53 -7.06 16.35
N GLU A 65 -25.83 -8.14 16.00
CA GLU A 65 -26.38 -9.51 15.93
C GLU A 65 -26.95 -10.02 17.27
N ARG A 66 -26.72 -9.30 18.36
CA ARG A 66 -27.35 -9.57 19.66
C ARG A 66 -28.75 -8.97 19.79
N LEU A 67 -29.15 -8.12 18.87
CA LEU A 67 -30.47 -7.51 18.83
C LEU A 67 -31.43 -8.38 18.00
N PRO A 68 -32.75 -8.27 18.22
CA PRO A 68 -33.72 -8.97 17.38
C PRO A 68 -33.65 -8.45 15.93
N ALA A 69 -33.68 -9.40 14.99
CA ALA A 69 -33.90 -9.08 13.59
C ALA A 69 -35.41 -9.01 13.33
N VAL A 70 -35.88 -7.94 12.69
CA VAL A 70 -37.31 -7.76 12.35
C VAL A 70 -37.42 -7.64 10.84
N SER A 71 -38.31 -8.45 10.24
CA SER A 71 -38.56 -8.43 8.80
C SER A 71 -40.06 -8.44 8.50
N GLY A 72 -40.45 -7.72 7.47
CA GLY A 72 -41.82 -7.73 6.94
C GLY A 72 -41.87 -8.53 5.63
N ARG A 73 -42.92 -9.34 5.46
CA ARG A 73 -43.17 -10.07 4.22
C ARG A 73 -44.61 -9.91 3.81
N ALA A 74 -44.83 -9.58 2.55
CA ALA A 74 -46.13 -9.64 1.90
C ALA A 74 -46.05 -10.56 0.70
N SER A 75 -46.98 -11.47 0.55
CA SER A 75 -47.04 -12.38 -0.60
C SER A 75 -48.50 -12.49 -1.06
N HIS A 76 -48.68 -12.62 -2.37
CA HIS A 76 -49.93 -12.93 -3.02
C HIS A 76 -49.63 -14.00 -4.06
N SER A 77 -50.41 -15.06 -4.05
CA SER A 77 -50.29 -16.18 -4.97
C SER A 77 -51.65 -16.55 -5.59
N PHE A 78 -51.60 -16.81 -6.87
CA PHE A 78 -52.69 -17.42 -7.63
C PHE A 78 -52.34 -18.89 -7.86
N ARG A 79 -53.29 -19.76 -7.58
CA ARG A 79 -53.15 -21.19 -7.79
C ARG A 79 -54.28 -21.69 -8.67
N SER A 80 -53.97 -22.38 -9.74
CA SER A 80 -54.91 -23.06 -10.61
C SER A 80 -54.49 -24.50 -10.76
N GLY A 81 -55.43 -25.43 -10.56
CA GLY A 81 -55.15 -26.85 -10.72
C GLY A 81 -55.94 -27.78 -9.78
N ARG A 82 -55.57 -29.06 -9.78
CA ARG A 82 -56.22 -30.06 -8.97
C ARG A 82 -55.75 -29.98 -7.52
N THR A 83 -56.70 -29.72 -6.61
CA THR A 83 -56.47 -29.65 -5.15
C THR A 83 -57.48 -30.54 -4.43
N PHE A 84 -57.13 -30.98 -3.22
CA PHE A 84 -58.06 -31.74 -2.37
C PHE A 84 -59.00 -30.79 -1.65
N SER A 85 -60.27 -30.93 -1.87
CA SER A 85 -61.32 -30.19 -1.13
C SER A 85 -61.70 -30.98 0.12
N TYR A 86 -61.54 -30.34 1.29
CA TYR A 86 -61.92 -30.98 2.57
C TYR A 86 -63.43 -30.98 2.80
N ASP A 87 -64.20 -30.19 2.05
CA ASP A 87 -65.64 -30.09 2.20
C ASP A 87 -66.37 -31.30 1.59
N ILE A 88 -65.91 -31.72 0.43
CA ILE A 88 -66.49 -32.84 -0.29
C ILE A 88 -65.60 -34.09 -0.26
N LEU A 89 -64.43 -34.01 0.38
CA LEU A 89 -63.43 -35.08 0.51
C LEU A 89 -62.97 -35.67 -0.83
N GLU A 90 -62.92 -34.82 -1.87
CA GLU A 90 -62.53 -35.21 -3.23
C GLU A 90 -61.48 -34.27 -3.83
N TYR A 91 -60.80 -34.72 -4.89
CA TYR A 91 -59.92 -33.89 -5.69
C TYR A 91 -60.70 -33.14 -6.77
N VAL A 92 -60.67 -31.80 -6.71
CA VAL A 92 -61.34 -30.92 -7.66
C VAL A 92 -60.36 -30.03 -8.36
N ASN A 93 -60.63 -29.63 -9.59
CA ASN A 93 -59.90 -28.56 -10.27
C ASN A 93 -60.48 -27.23 -9.78
N GLN A 94 -59.62 -26.45 -9.16
CA GLN A 94 -60.05 -25.19 -8.54
C GLN A 94 -58.98 -24.12 -8.75
N GLU A 95 -59.44 -22.89 -8.89
CA GLU A 95 -58.61 -21.71 -8.93
C GLU A 95 -58.88 -20.89 -7.65
N TYR A 96 -57.82 -20.45 -7.00
CA TYR A 96 -57.95 -19.63 -5.81
C TYR A 96 -56.74 -18.73 -5.60
N GLN A 97 -56.98 -17.67 -4.88
CA GLN A 97 -55.95 -16.71 -4.48
C GLN A 97 -55.68 -16.85 -2.99
N TYR A 98 -54.41 -16.70 -2.66
CA TYR A 98 -53.95 -16.70 -1.28
C TYR A 98 -53.00 -15.51 -1.08
N GLY A 99 -53.24 -14.71 -0.07
CA GLY A 99 -52.39 -13.60 0.31
C GLY A 99 -52.01 -13.66 1.79
N GLN A 100 -50.80 -13.25 2.10
CA GLN A 100 -50.30 -13.20 3.47
C GLN A 100 -49.46 -11.93 3.69
N ILE A 101 -49.66 -11.28 4.82
CA ILE A 101 -48.85 -10.17 5.31
C ILE A 101 -48.37 -10.54 6.70
N THR A 102 -47.03 -10.57 6.88
CA THR A 102 -46.44 -10.98 8.17
C THR A 102 -45.32 -10.04 8.56
N LEU A 103 -45.18 -9.76 9.84
CA LEU A 103 -44.05 -9.15 10.51
C LEU A 103 -43.43 -10.24 11.40
N GLN A 104 -42.17 -10.54 11.18
CA GLN A 104 -41.44 -11.57 11.91
C GLN A 104 -40.25 -10.96 12.65
N GLY A 105 -40.10 -11.29 13.92
CA GLY A 105 -38.96 -10.94 14.75
C GLY A 105 -38.25 -12.19 15.28
N ASP A 106 -36.94 -12.27 15.12
CA ASP A 106 -36.13 -13.39 15.60
C ASP A 106 -35.01 -12.86 16.50
N LEU A 107 -34.84 -13.49 17.66
CA LEU A 107 -33.80 -13.18 18.64
C LEU A 107 -33.11 -14.43 19.12
N THR A 108 -31.78 -14.48 18.97
CA THR A 108 -30.97 -15.50 19.62
C THR A 108 -30.76 -15.11 21.08
N VAL A 109 -31.37 -15.84 21.99
CA VAL A 109 -31.27 -15.60 23.46
C VAL A 109 -29.96 -16.17 24.01
N PHE A 110 -29.61 -17.38 23.55
CA PHE A 110 -28.39 -18.06 23.96
C PHE A 110 -27.88 -18.96 22.85
N SER A 111 -26.59 -18.90 22.54
CA SER A 111 -25.89 -19.71 21.55
C SER A 111 -24.55 -20.26 22.07
N GLY A 112 -24.48 -20.63 23.33
CA GLY A 112 -23.22 -21.16 23.90
C GLY A 112 -22.07 -20.17 23.92
N PHE A 113 -22.34 -18.86 24.10
CA PHE A 113 -21.38 -17.75 24.06
C PHE A 113 -20.78 -17.46 22.67
N GLU A 114 -21.36 -18.03 21.61
CA GLU A 114 -20.90 -17.80 20.23
C GLU A 114 -20.85 -16.31 19.86
N ALA A 115 -21.92 -15.55 20.18
CA ALA A 115 -22.00 -14.12 19.92
C ALA A 115 -20.87 -13.33 20.60
N GLN A 116 -20.53 -13.65 21.85
CA GLN A 116 -19.42 -12.99 22.57
C GLN A 116 -18.06 -13.29 21.94
N HIS A 117 -17.86 -14.55 21.52
CA HIS A 117 -16.62 -14.95 20.85
C HIS A 117 -16.52 -14.36 19.45
N SER A 118 -17.64 -14.26 18.71
CA SER A 118 -17.71 -13.63 17.39
C SER A 118 -17.35 -12.13 17.47
N ILE A 119 -17.90 -11.41 18.45
CA ILE A 119 -17.53 -10.00 18.68
C ILE A 119 -16.03 -9.86 18.92
N LYS A 120 -15.45 -10.75 19.75
CA LYS A 120 -14.00 -10.70 20.05
C LYS A 120 -13.14 -11.12 18.86
N LYS A 121 -13.60 -12.08 18.07
CA LYS A 121 -12.94 -12.44 16.80
C LYS A 121 -12.89 -11.24 15.87
N ASN A 122 -14.03 -10.63 15.57
CA ASN A 122 -14.11 -9.48 14.67
C ASN A 122 -13.38 -8.24 15.21
N GLU A 123 -13.26 -8.07 16.54
CA GLU A 123 -12.40 -7.06 17.15
C GLU A 123 -10.92 -7.30 16.83
N TYR A 124 -10.46 -8.57 16.88
CA TYR A 124 -9.09 -8.90 16.54
C TYR A 124 -8.84 -8.81 15.03
N ASP A 125 -9.81 -9.18 14.19
CA ASP A 125 -9.72 -9.01 12.74
C ASP A 125 -9.60 -7.52 12.38
N MET A 126 -10.40 -6.66 12.99
CA MET A 126 -10.28 -5.21 12.83
C MET A 126 -8.88 -4.71 13.24
N LYS A 127 -8.37 -5.16 14.39
CA LYS A 127 -7.03 -4.77 14.86
C LYS A 127 -5.93 -5.27 13.92
N ALA A 128 -6.07 -6.46 13.35
CA ALA A 128 -5.14 -6.99 12.36
C ALA A 128 -5.11 -6.10 11.11
N GLN A 129 -6.29 -5.69 10.59
CA GLN A 129 -6.35 -4.80 9.42
C GLN A 129 -5.82 -3.38 9.72
N LEU A 130 -6.01 -2.87 10.94
CA LEU A 130 -5.38 -1.60 11.36
C LEU A 130 -3.86 -1.70 11.40
N SER A 131 -3.30 -2.81 11.90
CA SER A 131 -1.85 -3.07 11.82
C SER A 131 -1.38 -3.19 10.36
N GLY A 132 -2.20 -3.73 9.47
CA GLY A 132 -1.91 -3.79 8.04
C GLY A 132 -1.85 -2.41 7.36
N ILE A 133 -2.54 -1.39 7.87
CA ILE A 133 -2.38 0.00 7.38
C ILE A 133 -0.97 0.50 7.70
N GLU A 134 -0.51 0.29 8.93
CA GLU A 134 0.84 0.70 9.33
C GLU A 134 1.91 -0.06 8.54
N GLU A 135 1.72 -1.36 8.29
CA GLU A 135 2.57 -2.16 7.41
C GLU A 135 2.64 -1.57 5.99
N ALA A 136 1.50 -1.22 5.39
CA ALA A 136 1.46 -0.59 4.07
C ALA A 136 2.13 0.79 4.04
N LYS A 137 2.00 1.59 5.11
CA LYS A 137 2.72 2.86 5.23
C LYS A 137 4.24 2.64 5.29
N TYR A 138 4.68 1.64 6.05
CA TYR A 138 6.08 1.24 6.13
C TYR A 138 6.64 0.87 4.75
N ASP A 139 5.96 0.01 4.01
CA ASP A 139 6.37 -0.41 2.68
C ASP A 139 6.46 0.78 1.71
N VAL A 140 5.47 1.68 1.74
CA VAL A 140 5.47 2.87 0.90
C VAL A 140 6.63 3.79 1.26
N THR A 141 6.87 4.06 2.55
CA THR A 141 7.99 4.90 3.01
C THR A 141 9.33 4.34 2.53
N MET A 142 9.57 3.04 2.71
CA MET A 142 10.81 2.39 2.26
C MET A 142 11.00 2.48 0.75
N ASN A 143 9.93 2.31 -0.01
CA ASN A 143 9.99 2.46 -1.47
C ASN A 143 10.27 3.91 -1.88
N ILE A 144 9.65 4.91 -1.22
CA ILE A 144 9.94 6.32 -1.49
C ILE A 144 11.42 6.64 -1.26
N VAL A 145 11.99 6.22 -0.13
CA VAL A 145 13.42 6.39 0.17
C VAL A 145 14.28 5.79 -0.94
N THR A 146 13.95 4.56 -1.36
CA THR A 146 14.66 3.85 -2.44
C THR A 146 14.66 4.64 -3.75
N TYR A 147 13.48 5.05 -4.20
CA TYR A 147 13.36 5.76 -5.48
C TYR A 147 13.90 7.19 -5.42
N TYR A 148 13.77 7.87 -4.27
CA TYR A 148 14.35 9.21 -4.07
C TYR A 148 15.88 9.16 -4.18
N LEU A 149 16.55 8.25 -3.49
CA LEU A 149 18.01 8.06 -3.59
C LEU A 149 18.44 7.63 -4.98
N ASN A 150 17.65 6.83 -5.68
CA ASN A 150 17.90 6.48 -7.08
C ASN A 150 17.84 7.71 -7.99
N VAL A 151 16.88 8.62 -7.79
CA VAL A 151 16.83 9.88 -8.55
C VAL A 151 18.07 10.74 -8.27
N LEU A 152 18.48 10.87 -7.00
CA LEU A 152 19.70 11.62 -6.64
C LEU A 152 20.94 11.05 -7.30
N SER A 153 21.12 9.74 -7.26
CA SER A 153 22.23 9.05 -7.94
C SER A 153 22.23 9.34 -9.46
N ASN A 154 21.06 9.28 -10.10
CA ASN A 154 20.94 9.56 -11.54
C ASN A 154 21.17 11.03 -11.89
N ILE A 155 20.85 11.98 -11.00
CA ILE A 155 21.18 13.42 -11.20
C ILE A 155 22.69 13.59 -11.25
N GLU A 156 23.42 13.02 -10.28
CA GLU A 156 24.89 13.13 -10.26
C GLU A 156 25.55 12.39 -11.42
N GLN A 157 25.05 11.21 -11.78
CA GLN A 157 25.52 10.47 -12.94
C GLN A 157 25.34 11.27 -14.25
N GLN A 158 24.20 11.92 -14.43
CA GLN A 158 23.98 12.80 -15.58
C GLN A 158 25.00 13.95 -15.58
N GLN A 159 25.21 14.61 -14.44
CA GLN A 159 26.15 15.71 -14.32
C GLN A 159 27.58 15.28 -14.67
N ILE A 160 28.04 14.13 -14.15
CA ILE A 160 29.36 13.57 -14.50
C ILE A 160 29.48 13.37 -16.02
N LYS A 161 28.45 12.80 -16.69
CA LYS A 161 28.48 12.58 -18.14
C LYS A 161 28.46 13.87 -18.95
N GLU A 162 27.82 14.92 -18.42
CA GLU A 162 27.78 16.26 -19.03
C GLU A 162 29.14 16.95 -18.95
N GLU A 163 29.76 16.93 -17.76
CA GLU A 163 31.11 17.44 -17.55
C GLU A 163 32.16 16.71 -18.41
N GLN A 164 32.08 15.37 -18.50
CA GLN A 164 32.95 14.55 -19.35
C GLN A 164 32.90 14.97 -20.82
N LEU A 165 31.69 15.14 -21.35
CA LEU A 165 31.49 15.56 -22.75
C LEU A 165 31.99 17.00 -22.97
N GLU A 166 31.75 17.92 -22.04
CA GLU A 166 32.16 19.31 -22.13
C GLU A 166 33.71 19.40 -22.25
N VAL A 167 34.42 18.73 -21.33
CA VAL A 167 35.89 18.65 -21.37
C VAL A 167 36.42 18.06 -22.70
N THR A 168 35.74 17.02 -23.24
CA THR A 168 36.15 16.42 -24.51
C THR A 168 35.87 17.34 -25.70
N LEU A 169 34.82 18.15 -25.66
CA LEU A 169 34.53 19.14 -26.70
C LEU A 169 35.55 20.28 -26.70
N GLU A 170 35.98 20.77 -25.51
CA GLU A 170 37.11 21.74 -25.42
C GLU A 170 38.41 21.18 -25.96
N GLN A 171 38.70 19.90 -25.66
CA GLN A 171 39.87 19.20 -26.17
C GLN A 171 39.86 19.07 -27.72
N ILE A 172 38.69 18.89 -28.33
CA ILE A 172 38.55 18.90 -29.81
C ILE A 172 39.02 20.22 -30.39
N GLU A 173 38.59 21.37 -29.82
CA GLU A 173 38.97 22.69 -30.32
C GLU A 173 40.49 22.94 -30.15
N GLN A 174 41.08 22.56 -29.03
CA GLN A 174 42.51 22.64 -28.81
C GLN A 174 43.31 21.79 -29.81
N THR A 175 42.91 20.50 -29.94
CA THR A 175 43.61 19.57 -30.87
C THR A 175 43.44 20.02 -32.32
N LYS A 176 42.33 20.62 -32.70
CA LYS A 176 42.09 21.15 -34.06
C LYS A 176 43.10 22.27 -34.38
N GLN A 177 43.31 23.22 -33.44
CA GLN A 177 44.33 24.27 -33.60
C GLN A 177 45.74 23.68 -33.72
N GLU A 178 46.09 22.67 -32.92
CA GLU A 178 47.40 22.03 -32.99
C GLU A 178 47.61 21.23 -34.30
N VAL A 179 46.56 20.64 -34.88
CA VAL A 179 46.63 20.00 -36.20
C VAL A 179 46.82 21.04 -37.31
N GLU A 180 46.15 22.22 -37.23
CA GLU A 180 46.29 23.31 -38.20
C GLU A 180 47.70 23.86 -38.24
N VAL A 181 48.41 23.93 -37.11
CA VAL A 181 49.83 24.36 -37.03
C VAL A 181 50.81 23.23 -37.20
N GLY A 182 50.34 22.00 -37.39
CA GLY A 182 51.18 20.81 -37.70
C GLY A 182 51.79 20.10 -36.48
N ASN A 183 51.39 20.46 -35.25
CA ASN A 183 51.89 19.87 -34.00
C ASN A 183 51.23 18.51 -33.66
N LYS A 184 50.02 18.22 -34.16
CA LYS A 184 49.35 16.93 -33.95
C LYS A 184 48.80 16.34 -35.24
N SER A 185 48.51 15.05 -35.23
CA SER A 185 48.02 14.32 -36.39
C SER A 185 46.50 14.50 -36.59
N LYS A 186 46.01 14.40 -37.84
CA LYS A 186 44.57 14.28 -38.10
C LYS A 186 43.95 13.06 -37.45
N GLY A 187 44.74 11.98 -37.22
CA GLY A 187 44.32 10.77 -36.53
C GLY A 187 43.87 11.08 -35.09
N ASP A 188 44.66 11.85 -34.34
CA ASP A 188 44.37 12.23 -32.98
C ASP A 188 43.05 13.02 -32.89
N LEU A 189 42.85 13.96 -33.82
CA LEU A 189 41.59 14.72 -33.88
C LEU A 189 40.36 13.83 -34.18
N LEU A 190 40.51 12.82 -35.05
CA LEU A 190 39.42 11.90 -35.35
C LEU A 190 39.13 10.98 -34.18
N GLU A 191 40.12 10.55 -33.41
CA GLU A 191 39.93 9.74 -32.21
C GLU A 191 39.20 10.50 -31.10
N ILE A 192 39.54 11.78 -30.85
CA ILE A 192 38.83 12.61 -29.85
C ILE A 192 37.41 12.88 -30.29
N LYS A 193 37.13 13.10 -31.58
CA LYS A 193 35.78 13.22 -32.12
C LYS A 193 34.97 11.93 -31.95
N ALA A 194 35.58 10.78 -32.14
CA ALA A 194 34.92 9.49 -31.88
C ALA A 194 34.63 9.29 -30.38
N GLN A 195 35.54 9.76 -29.49
CA GLN A 195 35.30 9.76 -28.03
C GLN A 195 34.13 10.66 -27.67
N ALA A 196 34.06 11.91 -28.15
CA ALA A 196 32.93 12.80 -27.92
C ALA A 196 31.58 12.21 -28.38
N SER A 197 31.58 11.44 -29.48
CA SER A 197 30.38 10.77 -29.95
C SER A 197 29.91 9.65 -29.00
N ARG A 198 30.85 8.89 -28.40
CA ARG A 198 30.54 7.89 -27.37
C ARG A 198 30.01 8.55 -26.09
N GLU A 199 30.68 9.60 -25.63
CA GLU A 199 30.28 10.33 -24.42
C GLU A 199 28.90 11.00 -24.59
N ARG A 200 28.56 11.50 -25.79
CA ARG A 200 27.22 12.01 -26.12
C ARG A 200 26.17 10.92 -26.03
N LEU A 201 26.48 9.70 -26.47
CA LEU A 201 25.58 8.55 -26.29
C LEU A 201 25.37 8.23 -24.82
N GLU A 202 26.45 8.20 -24.02
CA GLU A 202 26.35 7.95 -22.57
C GLU A 202 25.57 9.05 -21.85
N LEU A 203 25.74 10.31 -22.18
CA LEU A 203 24.93 11.42 -21.66
C LEU A 203 23.43 11.25 -22.03
N THR A 204 23.15 10.82 -23.26
CA THR A 204 21.77 10.55 -23.68
C THR A 204 21.14 9.43 -22.86
N ARG A 205 21.88 8.37 -22.58
CA ARG A 205 21.45 7.26 -21.71
C ARG A 205 21.21 7.74 -20.27
N ALA A 206 22.16 8.52 -19.70
CA ALA A 206 22.02 9.08 -18.36
C ALA A 206 20.78 9.98 -18.24
N LYS A 207 20.54 10.86 -19.23
CA LYS A 207 19.32 11.69 -19.31
C LYS A 207 18.03 10.87 -19.35
N ASN A 208 18.04 9.74 -20.08
CA ASN A 208 16.89 8.85 -20.12
C ASN A 208 16.70 8.11 -18.79
N ASN A 209 17.76 7.60 -18.17
CA ASN A 209 17.70 6.92 -16.88
C ASN A 209 17.13 7.87 -15.80
N LEU A 210 17.57 9.12 -15.77
CA LEU A 210 17.02 10.13 -14.86
C LEU A 210 15.53 10.36 -15.08
N LYS A 211 15.07 10.43 -16.33
CA LYS A 211 13.63 10.56 -16.64
C LYS A 211 12.83 9.36 -16.11
N LEU A 212 13.37 8.15 -16.28
CA LEU A 212 12.72 6.93 -15.78
C LEU A 212 12.70 6.90 -14.24
N ALA A 213 13.79 7.27 -13.58
CA ALA A 213 13.85 7.36 -12.11
C ALA A 213 12.81 8.35 -11.56
N TYR A 214 12.65 9.52 -12.18
CA TYR A 214 11.57 10.46 -11.83
C TYR A 214 10.17 9.89 -12.09
N LEU A 215 9.98 9.16 -13.17
CA LEU A 215 8.69 8.52 -13.49
C LEU A 215 8.32 7.50 -12.42
N ASP A 216 9.26 6.66 -12.02
CA ASP A 216 9.05 5.63 -10.99
C ASP A 216 8.67 6.25 -9.64
N LEU A 217 9.40 7.29 -9.20
CA LEU A 217 9.12 8.01 -7.97
C LEU A 217 7.73 8.68 -8.01
N ARG A 218 7.38 9.34 -9.11
CA ARG A 218 6.06 9.98 -9.30
C ARG A 218 4.93 8.96 -9.29
N GLN A 219 5.12 7.81 -9.94
CA GLN A 219 4.13 6.75 -9.98
C GLN A 219 3.90 6.19 -8.57
N LEU A 220 4.96 5.99 -7.79
CA LEU A 220 4.85 5.51 -6.42
C LEU A 220 4.09 6.49 -5.51
N MET A 221 4.33 7.80 -5.68
CA MET A 221 3.61 8.86 -4.97
C MET A 221 2.16 9.04 -5.46
N ASN A 222 1.80 8.47 -6.62
CA ASN A 222 0.57 8.78 -7.36
C ASN A 222 0.44 10.29 -7.72
N LEU A 223 1.56 10.94 -8.01
CA LEU A 223 1.60 12.33 -8.44
C LEU A 223 1.18 12.44 -9.91
N ASP A 224 0.34 13.44 -10.25
CA ASP A 224 -0.10 13.65 -11.62
C ASP A 224 1.10 13.92 -12.54
N THR A 225 1.05 13.35 -13.76
CA THR A 225 2.12 13.49 -14.76
C THR A 225 2.24 14.90 -15.33
N THR A 226 1.23 15.73 -15.14
CA THR A 226 1.21 17.12 -15.64
C THR A 226 1.98 18.10 -14.76
N GLU A 227 2.20 17.77 -13.50
CA GLU A 227 2.96 18.62 -12.58
C GLU A 227 4.46 18.51 -12.82
N SER A 228 5.13 19.64 -12.90
CA SER A 228 6.58 19.71 -12.94
C SER A 228 7.13 19.38 -11.52
N PHE A 229 7.87 18.30 -11.40
CA PHE A 229 8.38 17.76 -10.16
C PHE A 229 9.90 17.71 -10.18
N ARG A 230 10.55 18.26 -9.17
CA ARG A 230 11.99 18.17 -8.94
C ARG A 230 12.27 17.92 -7.48
N ILE A 231 13.27 17.10 -7.18
CA ILE A 231 13.71 16.85 -5.81
C ILE A 231 14.84 17.77 -5.39
N LYS A 232 14.95 18.00 -4.08
CA LYS A 232 16.05 18.74 -3.46
C LYS A 232 17.23 17.78 -3.27
N SER A 233 18.44 18.19 -3.65
CA SER A 233 19.65 17.46 -3.24
C SER A 233 19.99 17.90 -1.82
N PRO A 234 20.28 16.99 -0.89
CA PRO A 234 20.74 17.34 0.45
C PRO A 234 22.07 18.12 0.37
N GLU A 235 22.24 19.09 1.27
CA GLU A 235 23.42 19.95 1.25
C GLU A 235 24.65 19.31 1.86
N ASP A 236 24.47 18.34 2.80
CA ASP A 236 25.56 17.65 3.48
C ASP A 236 25.25 16.19 3.79
N PHE A 237 26.12 15.30 3.35
CA PHE A 237 26.13 13.87 3.71
C PHE A 237 27.16 13.57 4.81
N THR A 238 27.38 14.50 5.74
CA THR A 238 28.60 14.58 6.57
C THR A 238 28.72 13.66 7.79
N SER A 239 27.80 12.71 8.01
CA SER A 239 27.93 11.82 9.16
C SER A 239 27.86 10.33 8.83
N LEU A 240 28.65 9.88 7.86
CA LEU A 240 28.78 8.48 7.55
C LEU A 240 29.89 7.88 8.43
N SER A 241 29.55 7.38 9.61
CA SER A 241 30.51 6.70 10.47
C SER A 241 30.06 5.27 10.77
N GLU A 242 30.98 4.32 10.62
CA GLU A 242 30.82 2.90 10.92
C GLU A 242 30.43 2.63 12.39
N ASN A 243 30.72 3.55 13.30
CA ASN A 243 30.63 3.34 14.75
C ASN A 243 29.20 3.31 15.34
N ALA A 244 28.15 3.42 14.53
CA ALA A 244 26.77 3.49 15.00
C ALA A 244 25.91 2.21 14.76
N VAL A 245 26.50 1.15 14.19
CA VAL A 245 25.72 -0.05 13.84
C VAL A 245 25.55 -0.95 15.05
N LYS A 246 24.36 -0.85 15.70
CA LYS A 246 23.96 -1.76 16.79
C LYS A 246 24.01 -3.23 16.34
N THR A 247 24.10 -4.15 17.29
CA THR A 247 24.01 -5.58 17.00
C THR A 247 22.59 -5.98 16.56
N THR A 248 22.48 -7.00 15.70
CA THR A 248 21.19 -7.54 15.25
C THR A 248 20.23 -7.85 16.40
N ASN A 249 20.76 -8.47 17.48
CA ASN A 249 19.96 -8.81 18.67
C ASN A 249 19.39 -7.58 19.36
N THR A 250 20.15 -6.49 19.46
CA THR A 250 19.69 -5.24 20.07
C THR A 250 18.58 -4.62 19.26
N ILE A 251 18.77 -4.47 17.95
CA ILE A 251 17.75 -3.91 17.05
C ILE A 251 16.47 -4.75 17.09
N TYR A 252 16.60 -6.07 16.97
CA TYR A 252 15.45 -6.97 17.01
C TYR A 252 14.68 -6.88 18.31
N SER A 253 15.36 -6.86 19.46
CA SER A 253 14.68 -6.78 20.77
C SER A 253 13.93 -5.45 20.98
N GLU A 254 14.43 -4.35 20.39
CA GLU A 254 13.77 -3.04 20.42
C GLU A 254 12.55 -3.01 19.49
N SER A 255 12.64 -3.59 18.29
CA SER A 255 11.63 -3.45 17.23
C SER A 255 10.54 -4.55 17.22
N VAL A 256 10.82 -5.78 17.71
CA VAL A 256 9.92 -6.94 17.53
C VAL A 256 8.49 -6.74 18.06
N ASN A 257 8.29 -5.93 19.09
CA ASN A 257 6.97 -5.69 19.66
C ASN A 257 6.20 -4.55 18.99
N GLU A 258 6.90 -3.68 18.28
CA GLU A 258 6.35 -2.48 17.63
C GLU A 258 6.14 -2.68 16.12
N PHE A 259 6.82 -3.69 15.55
CA PHE A 259 6.79 -3.90 14.11
C PHE A 259 5.39 -4.31 13.63
N PRO A 260 4.79 -3.59 12.65
CA PRO A 260 3.39 -3.77 12.27
C PRO A 260 3.05 -5.17 11.78
N SER A 261 3.94 -5.86 11.03
CA SER A 261 3.71 -7.23 10.57
C SER A 261 3.58 -8.23 11.73
N ILE A 262 4.35 -8.04 12.82
CA ILE A 262 4.25 -8.85 14.03
C ILE A 262 2.91 -8.56 14.75
N GLY A 263 2.51 -7.29 14.81
CA GLY A 263 1.20 -6.88 15.32
C GLY A 263 0.05 -7.54 14.55
N HIS A 264 0.11 -7.51 13.23
CA HIS A 264 -0.84 -8.15 12.33
C HIS A 264 -0.95 -9.66 12.61
N ALA A 265 0.17 -10.39 12.57
CA ALA A 265 0.21 -11.83 12.83
C ALA A 265 -0.31 -12.20 14.23
N LYS A 266 0.03 -11.41 15.25
CA LYS A 266 -0.44 -11.59 16.64
C LYS A 266 -1.97 -11.45 16.76
N TYR A 267 -2.57 -10.47 16.09
CA TYR A 267 -4.01 -10.29 16.09
C TYR A 267 -4.73 -11.37 15.28
N GLN A 268 -4.17 -11.84 14.17
CA GLN A 268 -4.72 -12.98 13.43
C GLN A 268 -4.70 -14.27 14.27
N MET A 269 -3.62 -14.55 15.00
CA MET A 269 -3.56 -15.66 15.93
C MET A 269 -4.66 -15.58 17.00
N LYS A 270 -4.86 -14.39 17.59
CA LYS A 270 -5.94 -14.18 18.57
C LYS A 270 -7.33 -14.34 17.97
N SER A 271 -7.51 -13.95 16.72
CA SER A 271 -8.76 -14.17 15.97
C SER A 271 -9.01 -15.67 15.78
N ALA A 272 -8.01 -16.45 15.34
CA ALA A 272 -8.12 -17.90 15.21
C ALA A 272 -8.46 -18.59 16.55
N GLU A 273 -7.88 -18.16 17.68
CA GLU A 273 -8.23 -18.63 19.02
C GLU A 273 -9.71 -18.38 19.36
N LYS A 274 -10.25 -17.22 18.97
CA LYS A 274 -11.69 -16.93 19.18
C LYS A 274 -12.57 -17.71 18.23
N ASN A 275 -12.14 -17.93 16.99
CA ASN A 275 -12.82 -18.82 16.05
C ASN A 275 -12.92 -20.25 16.60
N LEU A 276 -11.86 -20.79 17.21
CA LEU A 276 -11.92 -22.08 17.90
C LEU A 276 -13.01 -22.08 18.99
N LYS A 277 -13.14 -21.00 19.78
CA LYS A 277 -14.18 -20.87 20.80
C LYS A 277 -15.59 -20.82 20.18
N ILE A 278 -15.76 -20.11 19.06
CA ILE A 278 -17.02 -20.09 18.28
C ILE A 278 -17.42 -21.50 17.84
N VAL A 279 -16.47 -22.26 17.29
CA VAL A 279 -16.73 -23.64 16.84
C VAL A 279 -17.04 -24.56 18.04
N GLN A 280 -16.37 -24.37 19.19
CA GLN A 280 -16.65 -25.11 20.42
C GLN A 280 -18.05 -24.81 20.95
N SER A 281 -18.55 -23.58 20.83
CA SER A 281 -19.92 -23.17 21.24
C SER A 281 -21.02 -23.96 20.57
N LYS A 282 -20.79 -24.45 19.35
CA LYS A 282 -21.74 -25.27 18.59
C LYS A 282 -22.07 -26.64 19.24
N ARG A 283 -21.35 -27.02 20.31
CA ARG A 283 -21.70 -28.20 21.15
C ARG A 283 -22.77 -27.88 22.18
N LEU A 284 -22.98 -26.62 22.50
CA LEU A 284 -23.87 -26.15 23.55
C LEU A 284 -25.29 -25.98 23.02
N PRO A 285 -26.30 -25.99 23.88
CA PRO A 285 -27.67 -25.70 23.47
C PRO A 285 -27.81 -24.30 22.85
N HIS A 286 -28.73 -24.20 21.91
CA HIS A 286 -29.13 -22.94 21.26
C HIS A 286 -30.58 -22.61 21.63
N LEU A 287 -30.82 -21.42 22.14
CA LEU A 287 -32.12 -20.93 22.54
C LEU A 287 -32.48 -19.70 21.70
N SER A 288 -33.55 -19.75 20.95
CA SER A 288 -34.06 -18.65 20.15
C SER A 288 -35.51 -18.30 20.52
N LEU A 289 -35.84 -17.03 20.43
CA LEU A 289 -37.15 -16.47 20.54
C LEU A 289 -37.60 -15.97 19.16
N GLY A 290 -38.72 -16.49 18.69
CA GLY A 290 -39.38 -16.00 17.47
C GLY A 290 -40.72 -15.38 17.82
N ALA A 291 -41.07 -14.30 17.14
CA ALA A 291 -42.43 -13.71 17.20
C ALA A 291 -42.88 -13.39 15.79
N GLN A 292 -44.10 -13.79 15.46
CA GLN A 292 -44.71 -13.49 14.17
C GLN A 292 -46.08 -12.86 14.40
N TYR A 293 -46.30 -11.70 13.81
CA TYR A 293 -47.56 -11.03 13.79
C TYR A 293 -48.01 -10.84 12.34
N GLY A 294 -49.26 -11.23 12.02
CA GLY A 294 -49.71 -11.11 10.64
C GLY A 294 -51.10 -11.59 10.39
N THR A 295 -51.49 -11.50 9.15
CA THR A 295 -52.81 -11.91 8.65
C THR A 295 -52.69 -12.59 7.31
N TYR A 296 -53.71 -13.31 6.92
CA TYR A 296 -53.80 -13.93 5.62
C TYR A 296 -55.22 -13.79 5.03
N TYR A 297 -55.28 -13.82 3.71
CA TYR A 297 -56.47 -13.93 2.90
C TYR A 297 -56.44 -15.25 2.13
N ASP A 298 -57.57 -15.98 2.11
CA ASP A 298 -57.75 -17.23 1.40
C ASP A 298 -59.12 -17.21 0.69
N GLU A 299 -59.13 -17.27 -0.63
CA GLU A 299 -60.34 -17.18 -1.43
C GLU A 299 -61.27 -18.39 -1.24
N LEU A 300 -60.73 -19.57 -0.92
CA LEU A 300 -61.53 -20.76 -0.59
C LEU A 300 -62.36 -20.56 0.66
N ARG A 301 -61.86 -19.86 1.65
CA ARG A 301 -62.58 -19.53 2.87
C ARG A 301 -63.66 -18.47 2.67
N LYS A 302 -63.54 -17.61 1.65
CA LYS A 302 -64.55 -16.65 1.28
C LYS A 302 -65.85 -17.32 0.91
N ASP A 303 -65.79 -18.37 0.08
CA ASP A 303 -66.99 -19.09 -0.36
C ASP A 303 -67.60 -19.92 0.77
N GLN A 304 -66.80 -20.49 1.65
CA GLN A 304 -67.26 -21.33 2.76
C GLN A 304 -67.90 -20.53 3.91
N PHE A 305 -67.32 -19.34 4.24
CA PHE A 305 -67.78 -18.57 5.40
C PHE A 305 -68.39 -17.19 5.02
N ASN A 306 -68.53 -16.93 3.71
CA ASN A 306 -69.04 -15.64 3.17
C ASN A 306 -68.26 -14.42 3.68
N LEU A 307 -66.93 -14.56 3.93
CA LEU A 307 -66.08 -13.50 4.44
C LEU A 307 -65.42 -12.73 3.28
N ALA A 308 -65.73 -11.44 3.18
CA ALA A 308 -65.09 -10.55 2.23
C ALA A 308 -63.59 -10.36 2.54
N TYR A 309 -62.79 -9.94 1.55
CA TYR A 309 -61.37 -9.76 1.65
C TYR A 309 -60.94 -8.87 2.86
N ASP A 310 -61.53 -7.71 3.00
CA ASP A 310 -61.28 -6.75 4.09
C ASP A 310 -61.57 -7.35 5.47
N ARG A 311 -62.58 -8.16 5.55
CA ARG A 311 -62.98 -8.86 6.77
C ARG A 311 -62.01 -9.97 7.12
N GLN A 312 -61.55 -10.74 6.15
CA GLN A 312 -60.52 -11.75 6.38
C GLN A 312 -59.21 -11.14 6.85
N ILE A 313 -58.75 -10.03 6.23
CA ILE A 313 -57.53 -9.32 6.64
C ILE A 313 -57.62 -8.85 8.11
N SER A 314 -58.77 -8.40 8.56
CA SER A 314 -58.99 -7.95 9.95
C SER A 314 -59.19 -9.07 10.95
N GLU A 315 -59.90 -10.12 10.58
CA GLU A 315 -60.28 -11.20 11.48
C GLU A 315 -59.23 -12.32 11.59
N ASN A 316 -58.37 -12.51 10.54
CA ASN A 316 -57.30 -13.50 10.53
C ASN A 316 -56.01 -12.98 11.20
N MET A 317 -56.04 -11.83 11.85
CA MET A 317 -54.89 -11.31 12.59
C MET A 317 -54.49 -12.27 13.69
N SER A 318 -53.21 -12.65 13.72
CA SER A 318 -52.66 -13.56 14.71
C SER A 318 -51.28 -13.14 15.18
N LEU A 319 -51.01 -13.38 16.47
CA LEU A 319 -49.68 -13.27 17.05
C LEU A 319 -49.24 -14.65 17.51
N VAL A 320 -48.10 -15.09 16.98
CA VAL A 320 -47.45 -16.34 17.40
C VAL A 320 -46.14 -15.98 18.03
N ALA A 321 -45.90 -16.37 19.29
CA ALA A 321 -44.62 -16.28 19.95
C ALA A 321 -44.09 -17.69 20.24
N SER A 322 -42.85 -17.95 19.91
CA SER A 322 -42.24 -19.27 20.07
C SER A 322 -40.86 -19.17 20.74
N LEU A 323 -40.61 -20.06 21.69
CA LEU A 323 -39.30 -20.25 22.28
C LEU A 323 -38.81 -21.63 21.85
N GLN A 324 -37.68 -21.64 21.16
CA GLN A 324 -37.09 -22.88 20.61
C GLN A 324 -35.75 -23.19 21.25
N LEU A 325 -35.66 -24.36 21.89
CA LEU A 325 -34.41 -24.90 22.43
C LEU A 325 -33.94 -26.03 21.51
N SER A 326 -32.75 -25.86 20.93
CA SER A 326 -32.08 -26.88 20.10
C SER A 326 -30.83 -27.40 20.81
N ILE A 327 -30.76 -28.70 21.01
CA ILE A 327 -29.64 -29.38 21.68
C ILE A 327 -29.02 -30.38 20.71
N PRO A 328 -27.77 -30.19 20.24
CA PRO A 328 -27.13 -31.12 19.32
C PRO A 328 -26.69 -32.39 20.06
N ILE A 329 -27.41 -33.51 19.85
CA ILE A 329 -27.10 -34.79 20.48
C ILE A 329 -26.10 -35.61 19.61
N PHE A 330 -26.39 -35.79 18.33
CA PHE A 330 -25.53 -36.48 17.41
C PHE A 330 -25.53 -35.83 16.04
N ASN A 331 -24.34 -35.45 15.54
CA ASN A 331 -24.17 -34.72 14.30
C ASN A 331 -23.15 -35.37 13.34
N LYS A 332 -23.04 -36.68 13.36
CA LYS A 332 -22.12 -37.45 12.50
C LYS A 332 -20.66 -36.97 12.59
N ARG A 333 -20.20 -36.62 13.80
CA ARG A 333 -18.86 -36.05 14.09
C ARG A 333 -18.56 -34.72 13.44
N ARG A 334 -19.51 -34.04 12.77
CA ARG A 334 -19.27 -32.78 12.07
C ARG A 334 -18.65 -31.69 12.98
N ILE A 335 -19.25 -31.45 14.15
CA ILE A 335 -18.72 -30.47 15.10
C ILE A 335 -17.35 -30.89 15.64
N HIS A 336 -17.12 -32.18 15.87
CA HIS A 336 -15.81 -32.67 16.33
C HIS A 336 -14.72 -32.37 15.28
N ASN A 337 -14.97 -32.65 14.01
CA ASN A 337 -14.02 -32.36 12.94
C ASN A 337 -13.80 -30.86 12.75
N GLN A 338 -14.86 -30.03 12.85
CA GLN A 338 -14.72 -28.57 12.83
C GLN A 338 -13.83 -28.05 13.96
N ILE A 339 -13.96 -28.60 15.19
CA ILE A 339 -13.09 -28.23 16.30
C ILE A 339 -11.63 -28.70 16.08
N SER A 340 -11.45 -29.89 15.51
CA SER A 340 -10.12 -30.38 15.14
C SER A 340 -9.46 -29.45 14.12
N ASN A 341 -10.17 -29.07 13.08
CA ASN A 341 -9.67 -28.15 12.06
C ASN A 341 -9.35 -26.76 12.68
N ALA A 342 -10.27 -26.20 13.46
CA ALA A 342 -10.03 -24.92 14.13
C ALA A 342 -8.84 -24.93 15.11
N LYS A 343 -8.48 -26.09 15.68
CA LYS A 343 -7.24 -26.25 16.46
C LYS A 343 -6.00 -26.21 15.57
N LEU A 344 -6.09 -26.81 14.37
CA LEU A 344 -5.02 -26.74 13.38
C LEU A 344 -4.85 -25.32 12.86
N ASP A 345 -5.94 -24.58 12.63
CA ASP A 345 -5.90 -23.14 12.24
C ASP A 345 -5.19 -22.28 13.31
N VAL A 346 -5.43 -22.57 14.60
CA VAL A 346 -4.70 -21.88 15.69
C VAL A 346 -3.22 -22.25 15.69
N LEU A 347 -2.87 -23.50 15.41
CA LEU A 347 -1.48 -23.94 15.35
C LEU A 347 -0.77 -23.30 14.15
N ASP A 348 -1.43 -23.29 13.00
CA ASP A 348 -0.94 -22.64 11.78
C ASP A 348 -0.67 -21.14 12.01
N SER A 349 -1.62 -20.41 12.60
CA SER A 349 -1.44 -18.99 12.93
C SER A 349 -0.33 -18.72 13.97
N LYS A 350 -0.04 -19.70 14.87
CA LYS A 350 1.13 -19.63 15.75
C LYS A 350 2.44 -19.77 14.99
N TYR A 351 2.51 -20.74 14.07
CA TYR A 351 3.69 -20.92 13.24
C TYR A 351 3.89 -19.71 12.30
N TRP A 352 2.80 -19.15 11.79
CA TRP A 352 2.90 -17.95 10.99
C TRP A 352 3.46 -16.74 11.77
N LEU A 353 3.01 -16.54 13.03
CA LEU A 353 3.58 -15.51 13.90
C LEU A 353 5.08 -15.77 14.17
N GLU A 354 5.47 -17.01 14.37
CA GLU A 354 6.88 -17.37 14.59
C GLU A 354 7.70 -17.15 13.32
N GLN A 355 7.15 -17.48 12.16
CA GLN A 355 7.75 -17.20 10.86
C GLN A 355 8.00 -15.70 10.67
N GLN A 356 7.01 -14.86 10.95
CA GLN A 356 7.15 -13.39 10.83
C GLN A 356 8.27 -12.85 11.74
N LYS A 357 8.44 -13.39 12.94
CA LYS A 357 9.55 -13.02 13.83
C LYS A 357 10.91 -13.44 13.30
N GLN A 358 11.01 -14.62 12.72
CA GLN A 358 12.24 -15.11 12.10
C GLN A 358 12.59 -14.31 10.85
N ASP A 359 11.59 -13.97 10.04
CA ASP A 359 11.78 -13.13 8.84
C ASP A 359 12.25 -11.72 9.25
N LEU A 360 11.65 -11.09 10.26
CA LEU A 360 12.11 -9.80 10.79
C LEU A 360 13.57 -9.87 11.28
N TYR A 361 13.94 -10.92 12.03
CA TYR A 361 15.31 -11.11 12.49
C TYR A 361 16.29 -11.21 11.33
N LYS A 362 15.95 -12.05 10.34
CA LYS A 362 16.74 -12.24 9.12
C LYS A 362 16.87 -10.94 8.32
N ASP A 363 15.80 -10.17 8.19
CA ASP A 363 15.82 -8.91 7.43
C ASP A 363 16.68 -7.85 8.12
N ILE A 364 16.64 -7.77 9.45
CA ILE A 364 17.54 -6.91 10.25
C ILE A 364 19.02 -7.35 10.08
N GLU A 365 19.30 -8.65 10.16
CA GLU A 365 20.65 -9.17 9.99
C GLU A 365 21.17 -8.90 8.59
N LYS A 366 20.34 -9.12 7.57
CA LYS A 366 20.63 -8.81 6.18
C LYS A 366 20.91 -7.32 5.99
N ALA A 367 20.03 -6.46 6.47
CA ALA A 367 20.19 -5.00 6.39
C ALA A 367 21.52 -4.55 7.05
N ARG A 368 21.84 -5.09 8.22
CA ARG A 368 23.09 -4.80 8.92
C ARG A 368 24.33 -5.21 8.10
N ASN A 369 24.33 -6.43 7.58
CA ASN A 369 25.46 -6.92 6.78
C ASN A 369 25.61 -6.16 5.47
N GLU A 370 24.49 -5.78 4.85
CA GLU A 370 24.48 -4.94 3.64
C GLU A 370 25.03 -3.53 3.89
N VAL A 371 24.77 -2.94 5.07
CA VAL A 371 25.39 -1.65 5.46
C VAL A 371 26.90 -1.76 5.56
N ILE A 372 27.42 -2.79 6.22
CA ILE A 372 28.86 -3.02 6.38
C ILE A 372 29.52 -3.19 5.01
N SER A 373 28.97 -4.08 4.19
CA SER A 373 29.51 -4.34 2.85
C SER A 373 29.45 -3.10 1.95
N ALA A 374 28.35 -2.35 1.97
CA ALA A 374 28.21 -1.12 1.19
C ALA A 374 29.17 -0.01 1.65
N TYR A 375 29.49 0.05 2.95
CA TYR A 375 30.50 0.97 3.47
C TYR A 375 31.90 0.62 2.98
N GLU A 376 32.31 -0.66 3.07
CA GLU A 376 33.59 -1.14 2.57
C GLU A 376 33.73 -0.91 1.06
N GLU A 377 32.66 -1.17 0.29
CA GLU A 377 32.63 -0.88 -1.15
C GLU A 377 32.80 0.62 -1.43
N TYR A 378 32.10 1.48 -0.69
CA TYR A 378 32.21 2.93 -0.83
C TYR A 378 33.63 3.43 -0.51
N GLN A 379 34.26 2.95 0.58
CA GLN A 379 35.63 3.30 0.93
C GLN A 379 36.64 2.85 -0.15
N SER A 380 36.51 1.62 -0.65
CA SER A 380 37.38 1.11 -1.72
C SER A 380 37.22 1.91 -3.02
N ASN A 381 36.00 2.34 -3.36
CA ASN A 381 35.76 3.18 -4.53
C ASN A 381 36.29 4.60 -4.36
N LEU A 382 36.32 5.15 -3.14
CA LEU A 382 36.95 6.44 -2.85
C LEU A 382 38.49 6.37 -3.03
N GLU A 383 39.14 5.34 -2.49
CA GLU A 383 40.59 5.11 -2.66
C GLU A 383 40.94 4.90 -4.14
N SER A 384 40.10 4.16 -4.87
CA SER A 384 40.24 3.98 -6.31
C SER A 384 40.12 5.31 -7.07
N LEU A 385 39.13 6.14 -6.71
CA LEU A 385 38.90 7.44 -7.32
C LEU A 385 40.13 8.34 -7.13
N GLU A 386 40.64 8.47 -5.90
CA GLU A 386 41.86 9.26 -5.59
C GLU A 386 43.04 8.82 -6.43
N SER A 387 43.31 7.51 -6.48
CA SER A 387 44.39 6.93 -7.24
C SER A 387 44.26 7.14 -8.76
N MET A 388 43.04 7.00 -9.30
CA MET A 388 42.76 7.20 -10.72
C MET A 388 42.77 8.67 -11.13
N GLU A 389 42.42 9.58 -10.23
CA GLU A 389 42.54 11.03 -10.43
C GLU A 389 44.00 11.45 -10.55
N GLU A 390 44.84 11.01 -9.64
CA GLU A 390 46.28 11.26 -9.72
C GLU A 390 46.93 10.69 -11.00
N ALA A 391 46.58 9.43 -11.34
CA ALA A 391 47.06 8.80 -12.56
C ALA A 391 46.61 9.54 -13.83
N PHE A 392 45.35 10.01 -13.84
CA PHE A 392 44.84 10.83 -14.94
C PHE A 392 45.57 12.16 -15.06
N ASN A 393 45.73 12.91 -13.96
CA ASN A 393 46.45 14.17 -13.95
C ASN A 393 47.87 14.02 -14.46
N TYR A 394 48.59 12.98 -14.02
CA TYR A 394 49.92 12.67 -14.49
C TYR A 394 49.96 12.30 -16.00
N SER A 395 49.00 11.52 -16.47
CA SER A 395 48.90 11.17 -17.89
C SER A 395 48.53 12.40 -18.74
N GLN A 396 47.73 13.33 -18.22
CA GLN A 396 47.38 14.58 -18.90
C GLN A 396 48.59 15.49 -19.07
N GLU A 397 49.41 15.64 -18.03
CA GLU A 397 50.66 16.41 -18.11
C GLU A 397 51.63 15.84 -19.13
N LYS A 398 51.83 14.52 -19.14
CA LYS A 398 52.66 13.83 -20.13
C LYS A 398 52.14 13.99 -21.55
N TYR A 399 50.81 13.89 -21.74
CA TYR A 399 50.20 14.07 -23.05
C TYR A 399 50.41 15.53 -23.57
N ASN A 400 50.25 16.51 -22.70
CA ASN A 400 50.50 17.90 -23.03
C ASN A 400 51.95 18.17 -23.37
N ALA A 401 52.90 17.44 -22.73
CA ALA A 401 54.31 17.50 -23.01
C ALA A 401 54.75 16.65 -24.26
N GLY A 402 53.80 15.96 -24.88
CA GLY A 402 54.10 15.08 -26.04
C GLY A 402 54.85 13.77 -25.69
N LEU A 403 54.87 13.37 -24.42
CA LEU A 403 55.58 12.21 -23.91
C LEU A 403 54.79 10.89 -24.01
N VAL A 404 53.47 10.98 -24.15
CA VAL A 404 52.59 9.82 -24.35
C VAL A 404 51.62 10.11 -25.48
N ASP A 405 51.08 9.03 -26.06
CA ASP A 405 50.11 9.14 -27.15
C ASP A 405 48.65 9.38 -26.63
N ILE A 406 47.73 9.68 -27.54
CA ILE A 406 46.32 9.93 -27.23
C ILE A 406 45.64 8.68 -26.65
N VAL A 407 46.13 7.49 -26.94
CA VAL A 407 45.49 6.23 -26.47
C VAL A 407 45.76 6.06 -25.00
N GLU A 408 47.01 6.27 -24.52
CA GLU A 408 47.37 6.21 -23.10
C GLU A 408 46.60 7.25 -22.28
N TYR A 409 46.55 8.50 -22.75
CA TYR A 409 45.77 9.56 -22.14
C TYR A 409 44.27 9.17 -21.99
N ARG A 410 43.67 8.65 -23.08
CA ARG A 410 42.29 8.24 -23.10
C ARG A 410 41.99 7.09 -22.13
N ILE A 411 42.87 6.14 -22.00
CA ILE A 411 42.73 5.03 -21.05
C ILE A 411 42.70 5.59 -19.62
N ALA A 412 43.65 6.46 -19.27
CA ALA A 412 43.67 7.09 -17.95
C ALA A 412 42.41 7.90 -17.66
N LYS A 413 41.94 8.71 -18.64
CA LYS A 413 40.69 9.47 -18.55
C LYS A 413 39.49 8.57 -18.33
N ASN A 414 39.37 7.48 -19.10
CA ASN A 414 38.24 6.57 -18.95
C ASN A 414 38.26 5.85 -17.59
N ASN A 415 39.42 5.46 -17.09
CA ASN A 415 39.58 4.85 -15.77
C ASN A 415 39.16 5.81 -14.65
N TYR A 416 39.61 7.08 -14.70
CA TYR A 416 39.19 8.11 -13.77
C TYR A 416 37.65 8.36 -13.81
N ASN A 417 37.09 8.48 -15.02
CA ASN A 417 35.65 8.69 -15.19
C ASN A 417 34.80 7.52 -14.69
N SER A 418 35.31 6.27 -14.84
CA SER A 418 34.68 5.09 -14.28
C SER A 418 34.72 5.14 -12.76
N ALA A 419 35.87 5.36 -12.16
CA ALA A 419 36.07 5.43 -10.73
C ALA A 419 35.20 6.54 -10.09
N LYS A 420 35.06 7.71 -10.75
CA LYS A 420 34.17 8.81 -10.32
C LYS A 420 32.70 8.36 -10.31
N SER A 421 32.24 7.67 -11.35
CA SER A 421 30.89 7.13 -11.43
C SER A 421 30.62 6.04 -10.40
N ASP A 422 31.59 5.16 -10.15
CA ASP A 422 31.50 4.06 -9.19
C ASP A 422 31.46 4.58 -7.75
N ALA A 423 32.27 5.60 -7.42
CA ALA A 423 32.26 6.26 -6.12
C ALA A 423 30.92 6.94 -5.81
N VAL A 424 30.30 7.61 -6.79
CA VAL A 424 28.97 8.18 -6.65
C VAL A 424 27.92 7.09 -6.44
N SER A 425 27.94 6.03 -7.24
CA SER A 425 26.98 4.94 -7.12
C SER A 425 27.07 4.23 -5.77
N SER A 426 28.28 3.90 -5.31
CA SER A 426 28.48 3.23 -4.02
C SER A 426 28.12 4.12 -2.83
N ARG A 427 28.31 5.45 -2.92
CA ARG A 427 27.87 6.40 -1.90
C ARG A 427 26.35 6.35 -1.70
N TYR A 428 25.57 6.46 -2.78
CA TYR A 428 24.12 6.40 -2.68
C TYR A 428 23.61 5.02 -2.28
N PHE A 429 24.30 3.97 -2.71
CA PHE A 429 23.98 2.61 -2.29
C PHE A 429 24.19 2.41 -0.79
N TYR A 430 25.30 2.90 -0.23
CA TYR A 430 25.56 2.88 1.20
C TYR A 430 24.51 3.68 1.98
N LEU A 431 24.17 4.90 1.55
CA LEU A 431 23.11 5.72 2.15
C LEU A 431 21.77 4.98 2.18
N PHE A 432 21.40 4.33 1.08
CA PHE A 432 20.20 3.53 0.99
C PHE A 432 20.20 2.39 2.03
N LYS A 433 21.30 1.65 2.16
CA LYS A 433 21.40 0.56 3.14
C LYS A 433 21.36 1.07 4.58
N MET A 434 21.97 2.22 4.85
CA MET A 434 21.89 2.89 6.15
C MET A 434 20.45 3.27 6.50
N LYS A 435 19.71 3.87 5.56
CA LYS A 435 18.31 4.25 5.79
C LYS A 435 17.42 3.04 6.06
N ILE A 436 17.63 1.92 5.37
CA ILE A 436 16.94 0.66 5.68
C ILE A 436 17.24 0.21 7.12
N LEU A 437 18.48 0.27 7.56
CA LEU A 437 18.85 -0.16 8.92
C LEU A 437 18.28 0.81 9.99
N GLU A 438 18.33 2.12 9.75
CA GLU A 438 17.75 3.13 10.63
C GLU A 438 16.24 2.94 10.80
N PHE A 439 15.56 2.56 9.74
CA PHE A 439 14.15 2.20 9.75
C PHE A 439 13.85 1.02 10.69
N TYR A 440 14.64 -0.07 10.62
CA TYR A 440 14.50 -1.16 11.57
C TYR A 440 14.84 -0.76 13.02
N MET A 441 15.59 0.32 13.22
CA MET A 441 15.85 0.90 14.53
C MET A 441 14.75 1.85 15.04
N GLY A 442 13.70 2.08 14.24
CA GLY A 442 12.60 2.98 14.59
C GLY A 442 12.96 4.47 14.53
N LYS A 443 14.01 4.85 13.78
CA LYS A 443 14.36 6.27 13.58
C LYS A 443 13.49 6.90 12.51
N GLU A 444 13.25 8.19 12.62
CA GLU A 444 12.60 8.98 11.57
C GLU A 444 13.45 9.02 10.29
N MET A 445 12.78 9.04 9.14
CA MET A 445 13.41 8.99 7.81
C MET A 445 13.73 10.41 7.32
N GLU A 446 14.80 11.00 7.85
CA GLU A 446 15.38 12.27 7.39
C GLU A 446 16.67 12.00 6.57
N ILE A 447 16.94 12.85 5.53
CA ILE A 447 18.20 12.84 4.78
C ILE A 447 18.88 14.20 4.91
#